data_ad2ed390be1c32689ab82a0f9587be0c
#
_entry.id   ad2ed390be1c32689ab82a0f9587be0c
#
_cell.length_a   1.000
_cell.length_b   1.000
_cell.length_c   1.000
_cell.angle_alpha   90.00
_cell.angle_beta   90.00
_cell.angle_gamma   90.00
#
_symmetry.space_group_name_H-M   'P 1'
#
loop_
_entity.id
_entity.type
_entity.pdbx_description
1 polymer ?
#
loop_
_entity_poly.entity_id
_entity_poly.type
_entity_poly.pdbx_seq_one_letter_code
_entity_poly.pdbx_strand_id
1 'polypeptide(L)'
;MASVSRLPWRQVVVVLLIFGAGCPGSLLAARSAEGQMLHGVQSDRNRVMLGFRAKPEAIQDWLPSPWQLDPVEKGPLQGANFFVVLVDRIRDDDPQGHPRAHGADRIVNFVAPAKHPQTGQTVSVILSGWASNAARNPGFFQVYRPASIRVEQTIKGQDGDAEEVTDIWEVRDAAGQGGMALQLQSRRLLSARTRARGEVRAISAKDPAVAQLHQFDAVADVVKSLPEGVDRVQHYAFRLDQPEFSPLFDGSERLIGISVTPWYVRQVFTP
;
A
#
# COMPACT_ATOMS: atom_id res chain seq x y z
N MET A 1 43.50 -0.77 27.53
CA MET A 1 42.24 -0.07 27.80
C MET A 1 41.87 0.70 26.53
N ALA A 2 41.04 0.13 25.70
CA ALA A 2 40.59 0.75 24.44
C ALA A 2 39.12 1.18 24.61
N SER A 3 38.90 2.49 24.49
CA SER A 3 37.58 3.14 24.59
C SER A 3 36.76 2.82 23.36
N VAL A 4 35.67 2.12 23.53
CA VAL A 4 34.66 1.88 22.49
C VAL A 4 33.71 3.08 22.46
N SER A 5 33.88 3.92 21.46
CA SER A 5 32.96 5.04 21.19
C SER A 5 31.63 4.48 20.67
N ARG A 6 30.59 4.67 21.44
CA ARG A 6 29.19 4.37 21.03
C ARG A 6 28.74 5.41 20.00
N LEU A 7 28.51 4.99 18.75
CA LEU A 7 27.78 5.81 17.78
C LEU A 7 26.31 5.94 18.23
N PRO A 8 25.71 7.14 18.08
CA PRO A 8 24.30 7.32 18.39
C PRO A 8 23.42 6.62 17.33
N TRP A 9 22.52 5.79 17.78
CA TRP A 9 21.48 5.18 16.96
C TRP A 9 20.58 6.28 16.39
N ARG A 10 20.76 6.58 15.12
CA ARG A 10 19.77 7.35 14.35
C ARG A 10 18.55 6.45 14.18
N GLN A 11 17.48 6.80 14.85
CA GLN A 11 16.16 6.24 14.59
C GLN A 11 15.76 6.62 13.16
N VAL A 12 15.92 5.68 12.22
CA VAL A 12 15.37 5.79 10.89
C VAL A 12 13.87 5.49 11.02
N VAL A 13 13.08 6.53 11.10
CA VAL A 13 11.61 6.42 11.03
C VAL A 13 11.27 6.14 9.57
N VAL A 14 11.09 4.88 9.23
CA VAL A 14 10.53 4.48 7.96
C VAL A 14 9.04 4.78 7.99
N VAL A 15 8.66 5.88 7.39
CA VAL A 15 7.26 6.24 7.17
C VAL A 15 6.75 5.40 6.00
N LEU A 16 6.21 4.22 6.31
CA LEU A 16 5.26 3.57 5.43
C LEU A 16 4.09 4.55 5.29
N LEU A 17 3.80 4.99 4.08
CA LEU A 17 2.76 5.93 3.69
C LEU A 17 1.62 6.05 4.68
N ILE A 18 1.81 6.92 5.65
CA ILE A 18 0.81 7.26 6.62
C ILE A 18 1.00 8.74 6.85
N PHE A 19 0.12 9.47 6.22
CA PHE A 19 -0.01 10.90 6.41
C PHE A 19 -0.46 11.17 7.84
N GLY A 20 0.47 11.47 8.69
CA GLY A 20 0.24 11.95 10.03
C GLY A 20 1.42 12.79 10.46
N ALA A 21 1.28 14.10 10.46
CA ALA A 21 2.25 14.99 11.12
C ALA A 21 2.17 14.73 12.62
N GLY A 22 3.06 13.86 13.14
CA GLY A 22 3.18 13.54 14.57
C GLY A 22 4.49 14.06 15.11
N CYS A 23 4.44 14.94 16.11
CA CYS A 23 5.56 15.35 16.94
C CYS A 23 6.25 14.15 17.60
N PRO A 24 7.59 14.18 17.80
CA PRO A 24 8.28 13.14 18.52
C PRO A 24 8.00 13.27 20.02
N GLY A 25 7.40 12.25 20.60
CA GLY A 25 7.30 12.09 22.05
C GLY A 25 5.88 12.12 22.59
N SER A 26 5.10 11.07 22.30
CA SER A 26 3.96 10.70 23.14
C SER A 26 3.68 9.23 22.96
N LEU A 27 3.65 8.51 24.06
CA LEU A 27 3.08 7.19 24.16
C LEU A 27 1.72 7.22 23.45
N LEU A 28 1.55 6.37 22.42
CA LEU A 28 0.27 6.14 21.77
C LEU A 28 -0.71 5.57 22.82
N ALA A 29 -1.37 6.47 23.55
CA ALA A 29 -2.66 6.18 24.14
C ALA A 29 -3.56 5.86 22.93
N ALA A 30 -4.12 4.65 22.89
CA ALA A 30 -5.20 4.29 22.00
C ALA A 30 -6.31 5.35 22.17
N ARG A 31 -6.33 6.36 21.32
CA ARG A 31 -7.54 7.16 21.13
C ARG A 31 -8.53 6.21 20.48
N SER A 32 -9.40 5.65 21.30
CA SER A 32 -10.63 5.06 20.81
C SER A 32 -11.24 6.10 19.88
N ALA A 33 -11.42 5.72 18.61
CA ALA A 33 -12.19 6.52 17.67
C ALA A 33 -13.63 6.52 18.20
N GLU A 34 -13.99 7.52 19.00
CA GLU A 34 -15.34 7.67 19.51
C GLU A 34 -16.29 7.67 18.31
N GLY A 35 -17.18 6.67 18.27
CA GLY A 35 -18.19 6.51 17.22
C GLY A 35 -17.82 5.57 16.07
N GLN A 36 -16.63 4.96 16.04
CA GLN A 36 -16.26 3.99 14.99
C GLN A 36 -16.47 2.54 15.45
N MET A 37 -17.06 1.72 14.59
CA MET A 37 -17.26 0.30 14.84
C MET A 37 -16.15 -0.54 14.21
N LEU A 38 -15.60 -1.49 14.97
CA LEU A 38 -14.70 -2.50 14.42
C LEU A 38 -15.46 -3.33 13.39
N HIS A 39 -15.02 -3.23 12.13
CA HIS A 39 -15.55 -4.05 11.04
C HIS A 39 -14.92 -5.45 11.02
N GLY A 40 -13.65 -5.56 11.39
CA GLY A 40 -12.93 -6.81 11.45
C GLY A 40 -11.41 -6.66 11.43
N VAL A 41 -10.73 -7.80 11.38
CA VAL A 41 -9.26 -7.89 11.33
C VAL A 41 -8.85 -8.58 10.04
N GLN A 42 -7.87 -8.00 9.35
CA GLN A 42 -7.38 -8.52 8.08
C GLN A 42 -5.88 -8.80 8.16
N SER A 43 -5.45 -9.93 7.62
CA SER A 43 -4.05 -10.33 7.55
C SER A 43 -3.64 -10.61 6.12
N ASP A 44 -2.54 -10.01 5.71
CA ASP A 44 -1.96 -10.18 4.38
C ASP A 44 -0.60 -10.86 4.51
N ARG A 45 -0.33 -11.86 3.65
CA ARG A 45 0.94 -12.59 3.60
C ARG A 45 2.01 -11.79 2.86
N ASN A 46 1.59 -11.03 1.86
CA ASN A 46 2.47 -10.21 1.06
C ASN A 46 1.73 -8.97 0.54
N ARG A 47 2.39 -7.84 0.62
CA ARG A 47 1.96 -6.61 -0.05
C ARG A 47 3.13 -6.04 -0.82
N VAL A 48 2.90 -5.69 -2.07
CA VAL A 48 3.86 -4.94 -2.89
C VAL A 48 3.23 -3.60 -3.21
N MET A 49 3.94 -2.53 -2.88
CA MET A 49 3.51 -1.16 -3.16
C MET A 49 4.48 -0.52 -4.13
N LEU A 50 3.98 -0.14 -5.28
CA LEU A 50 4.70 0.63 -6.29
C LEU A 50 4.26 2.09 -6.19
N GLY A 51 5.17 2.99 -5.88
CA GLY A 51 4.92 4.44 -5.80
C GLY A 51 5.41 5.14 -7.06
N PHE A 52 4.51 5.81 -7.75
CA PHE A 52 4.79 6.55 -8.97
C PHE A 52 4.61 8.06 -8.78
N ARG A 53 5.37 8.83 -9.56
CA ARG A 53 5.02 10.20 -9.90
C ARG A 53 4.41 10.17 -11.28
N ALA A 54 3.13 10.44 -11.37
CA ALA A 54 2.37 10.58 -12.61
C ALA A 54 1.88 12.03 -12.77
N LYS A 55 1.20 12.33 -13.88
CA LYS A 55 0.67 13.68 -14.16
C LYS A 55 -0.37 14.08 -13.09
N PRO A 56 -0.11 15.16 -12.32
CA PRO A 56 -0.99 15.56 -11.24
C PRO A 56 -2.43 15.86 -11.71
N GLU A 57 -2.57 16.49 -12.86
CA GLU A 57 -3.86 16.88 -13.43
C GLU A 57 -4.72 15.63 -13.72
N ALA A 58 -4.12 14.64 -14.34
CA ALA A 58 -4.82 13.38 -14.66
C ALA A 58 -5.26 12.61 -13.42
N ILE A 59 -4.50 12.71 -12.30
CA ILE A 59 -4.91 12.10 -11.02
C ILE A 59 -6.02 12.93 -10.37
N GLN A 60 -5.90 14.27 -10.43
CA GLN A 60 -6.90 15.17 -9.81
C GLN A 60 -8.30 14.96 -10.36
N ASP A 61 -8.42 14.63 -11.65
CA ASP A 61 -9.71 14.33 -12.30
C ASP A 61 -10.42 13.10 -11.72
N TRP A 62 -9.67 12.22 -11.03
CA TRP A 62 -10.22 11.04 -10.36
C TRP A 62 -10.61 11.30 -8.90
N LEU A 63 -10.15 12.41 -8.33
CA LEU A 63 -10.42 12.71 -6.93
C LEU A 63 -11.82 13.29 -6.75
N PRO A 64 -12.60 12.80 -5.79
CA PRO A 64 -13.90 13.39 -5.51
C PRO A 64 -13.74 14.78 -4.88
N SER A 65 -14.59 15.73 -5.27
CA SER A 65 -14.62 17.05 -4.61
C SER A 65 -14.95 16.88 -3.12
N PRO A 66 -14.33 17.67 -2.20
CA PRO A 66 -13.37 18.75 -2.44
C PRO A 66 -11.90 18.32 -2.31
N TRP A 67 -11.59 17.02 -2.36
CA TRP A 67 -10.25 16.49 -2.13
C TRP A 67 -9.25 16.92 -3.20
N GLN A 68 -8.06 17.29 -2.76
CA GLN A 68 -6.96 17.71 -3.62
C GLN A 68 -5.80 16.72 -3.50
N LEU A 69 -5.12 16.49 -4.62
CA LEU A 69 -3.94 15.64 -4.66
C LEU A 69 -2.87 16.15 -3.70
N ASP A 70 -2.33 15.25 -2.88
CA ASP A 70 -1.34 15.55 -1.85
C ASP A 70 -0.16 14.58 -1.96
N PRO A 71 0.83 14.86 -2.84
CA PRO A 71 1.98 13.97 -3.03
C PRO A 71 2.74 13.74 -1.72
N VAL A 72 3.33 12.54 -1.58
CA VAL A 72 4.12 12.20 -0.38
C VAL A 72 5.21 13.22 -0.13
N GLU A 73 5.19 13.87 1.03
CA GLU A 73 6.13 14.96 1.36
C GLU A 73 7.51 14.48 1.79
N LYS A 74 7.62 13.27 2.38
CA LYS A 74 8.88 12.79 2.99
C LYS A 74 8.96 11.27 3.04
N GLY A 75 10.18 10.76 3.30
CA GLY A 75 10.47 9.34 3.45
C GLY A 75 10.73 8.65 2.11
N PRO A 76 10.79 7.31 2.12
CA PRO A 76 11.30 6.53 0.98
C PRO A 76 10.47 6.65 -0.31
N LEU A 77 9.23 7.13 -0.21
CA LEU A 77 8.33 7.34 -1.35
C LEU A 77 8.05 8.83 -1.61
N GLN A 78 8.91 9.73 -1.10
CA GLN A 78 8.76 11.17 -1.29
C GLN A 78 8.59 11.54 -2.76
N GLY A 79 7.55 12.32 -3.04
CA GLY A 79 7.19 12.77 -4.38
C GLY A 79 6.32 11.79 -5.17
N ALA A 80 6.01 10.61 -4.63
CA ALA A 80 4.99 9.76 -5.23
C ALA A 80 3.60 10.35 -5.02
N ASN A 81 2.75 10.26 -6.05
CA ASN A 81 1.39 10.78 -6.04
C ASN A 81 0.35 9.76 -6.54
N PHE A 82 0.80 8.60 -6.97
CA PHE A 82 -0.04 7.49 -7.39
C PHE A 82 0.58 6.16 -6.95
N PHE A 83 -0.24 5.24 -6.50
CA PHE A 83 0.21 3.96 -5.98
C PHE A 83 -0.56 2.80 -6.60
N VAL A 84 0.19 1.75 -6.94
CA VAL A 84 -0.35 0.43 -7.22
C VAL A 84 -0.02 -0.46 -6.02
N VAL A 85 -1.06 -0.91 -5.31
CA VAL A 85 -0.90 -1.72 -4.10
C VAL A 85 -1.46 -3.11 -4.34
N LEU A 86 -0.58 -4.09 -4.42
CA LEU A 86 -0.90 -5.50 -4.60
C LEU A 86 -0.98 -6.17 -3.24
N VAL A 87 -2.06 -6.89 -2.98
CA VAL A 87 -2.36 -7.49 -1.67
C VAL A 87 -2.69 -8.96 -1.84
N ASP A 88 -1.92 -9.83 -1.18
CA ASP A 88 -2.23 -11.26 -1.03
C ASP A 88 -2.78 -11.49 0.38
N ARG A 89 -4.11 -11.36 0.50
CA ARG A 89 -4.81 -11.52 1.77
C ARG A 89 -5.06 -12.99 2.07
N ILE A 90 -4.66 -13.41 3.26
CA ILE A 90 -4.82 -14.78 3.71
C ILE A 90 -5.93 -14.96 4.74
N ARG A 91 -6.34 -13.87 5.40
CA ARG A 91 -7.37 -13.93 6.43
C ARG A 91 -8.14 -12.62 6.53
N ASP A 92 -9.45 -12.74 6.75
CA ASP A 92 -10.37 -11.66 7.00
C ASP A 92 -11.37 -12.14 8.05
N ASP A 93 -11.27 -11.61 9.26
CA ASP A 93 -12.11 -11.98 10.39
C ASP A 93 -13.19 -10.92 10.64
N ASP A 94 -14.33 -11.37 11.13
CA ASP A 94 -15.36 -10.50 11.66
C ASP A 94 -14.91 -9.88 13.01
N PRO A 95 -15.70 -8.98 13.63
CA PRO A 95 -15.37 -8.40 14.93
C PRO A 95 -15.26 -9.41 16.08
N GLN A 96 -15.84 -10.59 15.93
CA GLN A 96 -15.79 -11.68 16.91
C GLN A 96 -14.60 -12.61 16.70
N GLY A 97 -13.80 -12.37 15.65
CA GLY A 97 -12.62 -13.18 15.32
C GLY A 97 -12.94 -14.43 14.50
N HIS A 98 -14.15 -14.57 13.97
CA HIS A 98 -14.49 -15.68 13.09
C HIS A 98 -14.06 -15.37 11.64
N PRO A 99 -13.44 -16.32 10.94
CA PRO A 99 -13.11 -16.14 9.54
C PRO A 99 -14.35 -15.89 8.70
N ARG A 100 -14.33 -14.85 7.90
CA ARG A 100 -15.36 -14.65 6.87
C ARG A 100 -15.21 -15.72 5.78
N ALA A 101 -16.33 -16.26 5.32
CA ALA A 101 -16.40 -17.42 4.42
C ALA A 101 -15.90 -17.19 2.98
N HIS A 102 -14.93 -16.30 2.79
CA HIS A 102 -14.52 -15.86 1.46
C HIS A 102 -13.16 -16.43 0.98
N GLY A 103 -12.47 -17.20 1.82
CA GLY A 103 -11.15 -17.73 1.47
C GLY A 103 -10.07 -16.66 1.30
N ALA A 104 -8.97 -17.04 0.67
CA ALA A 104 -7.92 -16.11 0.28
C ALA A 104 -8.43 -15.12 -0.79
N ASP A 105 -8.04 -13.87 -0.68
CA ASP A 105 -8.44 -12.82 -1.59
C ASP A 105 -7.23 -12.03 -2.07
N ARG A 106 -7.09 -11.86 -3.38
CA ARG A 106 -6.05 -11.07 -3.99
C ARG A 106 -6.66 -9.79 -4.52
N ILE A 107 -6.02 -8.69 -4.18
CA ILE A 107 -6.55 -7.37 -4.48
C ILE A 107 -5.43 -6.53 -5.09
N VAL A 108 -5.77 -5.78 -6.12
CA VAL A 108 -4.94 -4.69 -6.64
C VAL A 108 -5.71 -3.40 -6.44
N ASN A 109 -5.09 -2.45 -5.74
CA ASN A 109 -5.66 -1.12 -5.52
C ASN A 109 -4.87 -0.08 -6.29
N PHE A 110 -5.58 0.83 -6.93
CA PHE A 110 -5.05 2.08 -7.46
C PHE A 110 -5.42 3.19 -6.51
N VAL A 111 -4.41 3.87 -5.95
CA VAL A 111 -4.58 4.76 -4.81
C VAL A 111 -3.91 6.08 -5.08
N ALA A 112 -4.56 7.17 -4.74
CA ALA A 112 -3.96 8.50 -4.69
C ALA A 112 -4.03 9.07 -3.26
N PRO A 113 -2.95 9.70 -2.77
CA PRO A 113 -2.99 10.46 -1.54
C PRO A 113 -3.71 11.79 -1.79
N ALA A 114 -4.56 12.18 -0.86
CA ALA A 114 -5.30 13.41 -1.00
C ALA A 114 -5.48 14.12 0.35
N LYS A 115 -5.68 15.43 0.28
CA LYS A 115 -5.90 16.32 1.41
C LYS A 115 -7.17 17.14 1.23
N HIS A 116 -7.92 17.28 2.30
CA HIS A 116 -9.09 18.15 2.33
C HIS A 116 -8.64 19.60 2.51
N PRO A 117 -8.96 20.53 1.59
CA PRO A 117 -8.38 21.89 1.60
C PRO A 117 -8.77 22.72 2.83
N GLN A 118 -9.96 22.50 3.40
CA GLN A 118 -10.44 23.28 4.52
C GLN A 118 -10.01 22.70 5.88
N THR A 119 -10.00 21.36 6.01
CA THR A 119 -9.72 20.72 7.31
C THR A 119 -8.27 20.28 7.46
N GLY A 120 -7.52 20.22 6.36
CA GLY A 120 -6.17 19.68 6.35
C GLY A 120 -6.10 18.15 6.54
N GLN A 121 -7.25 17.47 6.63
CA GLN A 121 -7.31 16.02 6.77
C GLN A 121 -6.70 15.34 5.54
N THR A 122 -5.84 14.34 5.76
CA THR A 122 -5.23 13.54 4.71
C THR A 122 -5.88 12.15 4.65
N VAL A 123 -6.00 11.62 3.44
CA VAL A 123 -6.61 10.31 3.17
C VAL A 123 -5.91 9.59 2.04
N SER A 124 -6.12 8.28 1.95
CA SER A 124 -5.86 7.48 0.76
C SER A 124 -7.16 7.32 -0.02
N VAL A 125 -7.26 7.88 -1.21
CA VAL A 125 -8.43 7.70 -2.08
C VAL A 125 -8.24 6.43 -2.90
N ILE A 126 -9.16 5.47 -2.74
CA ILE A 126 -9.19 4.25 -3.55
C ILE A 126 -9.90 4.60 -4.86
N LEU A 127 -9.10 4.77 -5.92
CA LEU A 127 -9.59 5.23 -7.22
C LEU A 127 -10.31 4.11 -7.99
N SER A 128 -9.68 2.96 -8.04
CA SER A 128 -10.16 1.76 -8.75
C SER A 128 -9.42 0.54 -8.20
N GLY A 129 -9.77 -0.66 -8.68
CA GLY A 129 -9.06 -1.87 -8.31
C GLY A 129 -9.62 -3.13 -8.92
N TRP A 130 -8.90 -4.22 -8.71
CA TRP A 130 -9.33 -5.58 -9.00
C TRP A 130 -9.36 -6.44 -7.76
N ALA A 131 -10.33 -7.34 -7.66
CA ALA A 131 -10.39 -8.35 -6.62
C ALA A 131 -10.68 -9.72 -7.23
N SER A 132 -9.97 -10.74 -6.74
CA SER A 132 -10.13 -12.12 -7.22
C SER A 132 -11.41 -12.77 -6.69
N ASN A 133 -11.93 -12.29 -5.58
CA ASN A 133 -13.14 -12.82 -4.98
C ASN A 133 -14.38 -12.09 -5.50
N ALA A 134 -15.23 -12.80 -6.27
CA ALA A 134 -16.45 -12.23 -6.84
C ALA A 134 -17.43 -11.70 -5.79
N ALA A 135 -17.48 -12.29 -4.58
CA ALA A 135 -18.31 -11.82 -3.48
C ALA A 135 -17.88 -10.46 -2.92
N ARG A 136 -16.67 -9.99 -3.28
CA ARG A 136 -16.12 -8.69 -2.89
C ARG A 136 -16.26 -7.60 -3.95
N ASN A 137 -16.96 -7.87 -5.03
CA ASN A 137 -17.16 -6.91 -6.10
C ASN A 137 -18.57 -6.32 -6.02
N PRO A 138 -18.71 -4.99 -6.06
CA PRO A 138 -17.70 -3.94 -6.20
C PRO A 138 -16.95 -3.60 -4.90
N GLY A 139 -17.07 -4.39 -3.83
CA GLY A 139 -16.41 -4.24 -2.55
C GLY A 139 -16.92 -3.08 -1.71
N PHE A 140 -16.31 -2.88 -0.53
CA PHE A 140 -16.69 -1.81 0.38
C PHE A 140 -16.60 -0.44 -0.29
N PHE A 141 -15.51 -0.17 -0.99
CA PHE A 141 -15.30 1.12 -1.68
C PHE A 141 -16.07 1.26 -2.99
N GLN A 142 -16.80 0.23 -3.43
CA GLN A 142 -17.64 0.22 -4.65
C GLN A 142 -16.87 0.51 -5.96
N VAL A 143 -15.57 0.28 -5.99
CA VAL A 143 -14.67 0.58 -7.11
C VAL A 143 -13.95 -0.66 -7.67
N TYR A 144 -14.11 -1.82 -7.03
CA TYR A 144 -13.44 -3.03 -7.49
C TYR A 144 -14.20 -3.71 -8.62
N ARG A 145 -13.41 -4.27 -9.53
CA ARG A 145 -13.87 -5.12 -10.62
C ARG A 145 -13.39 -6.56 -10.38
N PRO A 146 -14.17 -7.56 -10.82
CA PRO A 146 -13.76 -8.95 -10.74
C PRO A 146 -12.57 -9.20 -11.69
N ALA A 147 -11.59 -9.97 -11.23
CA ALA A 147 -10.44 -10.34 -12.04
C ALA A 147 -9.90 -11.72 -11.66
N SER A 148 -9.25 -12.38 -12.61
CA SER A 148 -8.36 -13.50 -12.32
C SER A 148 -7.01 -12.94 -11.91
N ILE A 149 -6.56 -13.26 -10.70
CA ILE A 149 -5.27 -12.79 -10.16
C ILE A 149 -4.42 -14.01 -9.80
N ARG A 150 -3.32 -14.19 -10.54
CA ARG A 150 -2.29 -15.17 -10.26
C ARG A 150 -1.15 -14.51 -9.51
N VAL A 151 -0.67 -15.16 -8.47
CA VAL A 151 0.48 -14.72 -7.68
C VAL A 151 1.45 -15.88 -7.54
N GLU A 152 2.70 -15.63 -7.85
CA GLU A 152 3.81 -16.53 -7.57
C GLU A 152 4.87 -15.76 -6.79
N GLN A 153 5.39 -16.40 -5.75
CA GLN A 153 6.53 -15.88 -5.00
C GLN A 153 7.56 -16.99 -4.84
N THR A 154 8.79 -16.70 -5.23
CA THR A 154 9.93 -17.58 -5.02
C THR A 154 10.92 -16.88 -4.11
N ILE A 155 11.30 -17.56 -3.03
CA ILE A 155 12.29 -17.08 -2.07
C ILE A 155 13.50 -18.01 -2.14
N LYS A 156 14.67 -17.45 -2.43
CA LYS A 156 15.95 -18.14 -2.38
C LYS A 156 16.81 -17.46 -1.34
N GLY A 157 17.15 -18.17 -0.30
CA GLY A 157 17.99 -17.68 0.79
C GLY A 157 18.90 -18.81 1.27
N GLN A 158 20.04 -18.46 1.79
CA GLN A 158 20.91 -19.31 2.60
C GLN A 158 20.97 -18.71 4.00
N ASP A 159 21.65 -19.36 4.91
CA ASP A 159 21.91 -18.80 6.23
C ASP A 159 22.56 -17.41 6.11
N GLY A 160 21.89 -16.40 6.66
CA GLY A 160 22.37 -15.01 6.59
C GLY A 160 21.25 -13.97 6.56
N ASP A 161 21.65 -12.74 6.29
CA ASP A 161 20.75 -11.56 6.31
C ASP A 161 19.96 -11.35 5.00
N ALA A 162 20.41 -11.95 3.88
CA ALA A 162 19.89 -11.65 2.56
C ALA A 162 19.08 -12.79 1.95
N GLU A 163 17.93 -12.44 1.36
CA GLU A 163 17.10 -13.30 0.55
C GLU A 163 16.93 -12.72 -0.86
N GLU A 164 16.99 -13.55 -1.89
CA GLU A 164 16.55 -13.17 -3.23
C GLU A 164 15.10 -13.59 -3.39
N VAL A 165 14.25 -12.62 -3.66
CA VAL A 165 12.81 -12.85 -3.78
C VAL A 165 12.32 -12.39 -5.15
N THR A 166 11.60 -13.29 -5.82
CA THR A 166 10.89 -13.01 -7.06
C THR A 166 9.41 -13.02 -6.79
N ASP A 167 8.73 -11.91 -7.06
CA ASP A 167 7.27 -11.78 -7.04
C ASP A 167 6.77 -11.66 -8.47
N ILE A 168 5.79 -12.48 -8.83
CA ILE A 168 5.10 -12.41 -10.12
C ILE A 168 3.60 -12.23 -9.84
N TRP A 169 3.03 -11.20 -10.44
CA TRP A 169 1.60 -10.91 -10.40
C TRP A 169 1.07 -10.80 -11.81
N GLU A 170 0.02 -11.54 -12.12
CA GLU A 170 -0.72 -11.46 -13.37
C GLU A 170 -2.19 -11.24 -13.07
N VAL A 171 -2.73 -10.17 -13.62
CA VAL A 171 -4.13 -9.77 -13.45
C VAL A 171 -4.80 -9.72 -14.81
N ARG A 172 -5.96 -10.36 -14.91
CA ARG A 172 -6.82 -10.30 -16.11
C ARG A 172 -8.21 -9.88 -15.65
N ASP A 173 -8.66 -8.74 -16.13
CA ASP A 173 -10.02 -8.27 -15.90
C ASP A 173 -11.03 -9.30 -16.42
N ALA A 174 -12.05 -9.62 -15.63
CA ALA A 174 -13.04 -10.64 -16.00
C ALA A 174 -13.93 -10.23 -17.20
N ALA A 175 -14.07 -8.93 -17.43
CA ALA A 175 -14.77 -8.41 -18.62
C ALA A 175 -13.88 -8.30 -19.86
N GLY A 176 -12.59 -8.70 -19.75
CA GLY A 176 -11.63 -8.61 -20.85
C GLY A 176 -11.17 -7.19 -21.19
N GLN A 177 -11.41 -6.24 -20.29
CA GLN A 177 -11.14 -4.81 -20.51
C GLN A 177 -9.72 -4.39 -20.10
N GLY A 178 -8.79 -5.35 -19.98
CA GLY A 178 -7.40 -5.05 -19.65
C GLY A 178 -6.82 -5.97 -18.60
N GLY A 179 -5.72 -5.51 -18.00
CA GLY A 179 -5.00 -6.28 -17.00
C GLY A 179 -3.72 -5.61 -16.52
N MET A 180 -2.96 -6.36 -15.75
CA MET A 180 -1.67 -5.91 -15.23
C MET A 180 -0.72 -7.09 -15.12
N ALA A 181 0.56 -6.84 -15.33
CA ALA A 181 1.63 -7.78 -15.02
C ALA A 181 2.74 -7.08 -14.24
N LEU A 182 3.24 -7.73 -13.21
CA LEU A 182 4.44 -7.33 -12.47
C LEU A 182 5.36 -8.53 -12.35
N GLN A 183 6.63 -8.34 -12.69
CA GLN A 183 7.72 -9.21 -12.30
C GLN A 183 8.74 -8.36 -11.54
N LEU A 184 8.96 -8.69 -10.27
CA LEU A 184 9.88 -8.01 -9.38
C LEU A 184 10.84 -9.02 -8.78
N GLN A 185 12.13 -8.89 -9.09
CA GLN A 185 13.19 -9.62 -8.41
C GLN A 185 13.99 -8.63 -7.57
N SER A 186 14.13 -8.91 -6.29
CA SER A 186 14.80 -8.03 -5.36
C SER A 186 15.61 -8.80 -4.32
N ARG A 187 16.69 -8.19 -3.88
CA ARG A 187 17.45 -8.64 -2.71
C ARG A 187 16.84 -8.02 -1.47
N ARG A 188 16.27 -8.84 -0.60
CA ARG A 188 15.67 -8.43 0.66
C ARG A 188 16.64 -8.69 1.81
N LEU A 189 16.74 -7.73 2.72
CA LEU A 189 17.63 -7.83 3.87
C LEU A 189 16.80 -7.84 5.15
N LEU A 190 17.02 -8.83 6.03
CA LEU A 190 16.36 -8.88 7.33
C LEU A 190 16.68 -7.65 8.17
N SER A 191 17.94 -7.21 8.13
CA SER A 191 18.43 -6.00 8.83
C SER A 191 17.86 -4.69 8.30
N ALA A 192 17.34 -4.66 7.06
CA ALA A 192 16.69 -3.50 6.48
C ALA A 192 15.19 -3.45 6.74
N ARG A 193 14.60 -4.53 7.25
CA ARG A 193 13.18 -4.57 7.58
C ARG A 193 12.89 -3.71 8.78
N THR A 194 11.82 -2.95 8.69
CA THR A 194 11.35 -2.08 9.76
C THR A 194 9.94 -2.46 10.17
N ARG A 195 9.66 -2.39 11.47
CA ARG A 195 8.31 -2.52 11.97
C ARG A 195 7.64 -1.16 11.95
N ALA A 196 6.48 -1.08 11.33
CA ALA A 196 5.68 0.13 11.25
C ALA A 196 4.29 -0.12 11.86
N ARG A 197 3.83 0.83 12.65
CA ARG A 197 2.49 0.87 13.22
C ARG A 197 1.90 2.24 12.94
N GLY A 198 0.61 2.27 12.67
CA GLY A 198 -0.06 3.53 12.45
C GLY A 198 -1.49 3.33 11.98
N GLU A 199 -2.04 4.42 11.51
CA GLU A 199 -3.39 4.42 10.95
C GLU A 199 -3.42 5.13 9.60
N VAL A 200 -4.36 4.72 8.77
CA VAL A 200 -4.66 5.37 7.50
C VAL A 200 -6.16 5.39 7.29
N ARG A 201 -6.68 6.56 6.95
CA ARG A 201 -8.06 6.71 6.50
C ARG A 201 -8.11 6.49 5.00
N ALA A 202 -8.94 5.56 4.55
CA ALA A 202 -9.20 5.29 3.15
C ALA A 202 -10.63 5.71 2.81
N ILE A 203 -10.81 6.35 1.67
CA ILE A 203 -12.13 6.73 1.14
C ILE A 203 -12.29 6.23 -0.29
N SER A 204 -13.53 6.09 -0.74
CA SER A 204 -13.85 5.75 -2.12
C SER A 204 -13.79 6.98 -3.02
N ALA A 205 -13.22 6.85 -4.21
CA ALA A 205 -13.32 7.88 -5.26
C ALA A 205 -14.75 8.06 -5.76
N LYS A 206 -15.56 7.00 -5.71
CA LYS A 206 -16.95 7.02 -6.16
C LYS A 206 -17.89 7.74 -5.20
N ASP A 207 -17.65 7.57 -3.89
CA ASP A 207 -18.40 8.20 -2.83
C ASP A 207 -17.50 8.44 -1.60
N PRO A 208 -17.06 9.68 -1.33
CA PRO A 208 -16.15 9.96 -0.23
C PRO A 208 -16.76 9.74 1.18
N ALA A 209 -18.09 9.58 1.29
CA ALA A 209 -18.73 9.17 2.54
C ALA A 209 -18.43 7.70 2.88
N VAL A 210 -18.11 6.88 1.87
CA VAL A 210 -17.68 5.50 2.06
C VAL A 210 -16.21 5.50 2.50
N ALA A 211 -16.00 5.38 3.81
CA ALA A 211 -14.70 5.52 4.45
C ALA A 211 -14.39 4.38 5.41
N GLN A 212 -13.12 4.03 5.51
CA GLN A 212 -12.58 3.11 6.52
C GLN A 212 -11.37 3.74 7.21
N LEU A 213 -11.23 3.50 8.51
CA LEU A 213 -9.98 3.72 9.23
C LEU A 213 -9.28 2.37 9.39
N HIS A 214 -8.04 2.29 8.97
CA HIS A 214 -7.20 1.12 9.11
C HIS A 214 -6.13 1.38 10.16
N GLN A 215 -6.15 0.66 11.29
CA GLN A 215 -5.04 0.63 12.24
C GLN A 215 -4.22 -0.62 11.97
N PHE A 216 -2.94 -0.46 11.70
CA PHE A 216 -2.10 -1.56 11.22
C PHE A 216 -0.83 -1.73 12.04
N ASP A 217 -0.32 -2.96 11.99
CA ASP A 217 1.01 -3.38 12.41
C ASP A 217 1.62 -4.18 11.25
N ALA A 218 2.82 -3.82 10.85
CA ALA A 218 3.44 -4.36 9.65
C ALA A 218 4.97 -4.44 9.78
N VAL A 219 5.56 -5.36 9.04
CA VAL A 219 7.00 -5.40 8.77
C VAL A 219 7.21 -5.04 7.31
N ALA A 220 7.97 -4.00 7.04
CA ALA A 220 8.21 -3.51 5.70
C ALA A 220 9.69 -3.51 5.33
N ASP A 221 9.96 -3.70 4.05
CA ASP A 221 11.26 -3.60 3.42
C ASP A 221 11.16 -2.69 2.19
N VAL A 222 11.90 -1.59 2.20
CA VAL A 222 11.96 -0.67 1.05
C VAL A 222 13.08 -1.15 0.14
N VAL A 223 12.72 -1.84 -0.95
CA VAL A 223 13.69 -2.41 -1.90
C VAL A 223 14.15 -1.41 -2.96
N LYS A 224 13.36 -0.36 -3.18
CA LYS A 224 13.72 0.77 -4.04
C LYS A 224 13.22 2.09 -3.46
N SER A 225 14.07 3.11 -3.45
CA SER A 225 13.72 4.48 -3.08
C SER A 225 14.65 5.44 -3.79
N LEU A 226 14.12 6.23 -4.71
CA LEU A 226 14.90 7.29 -5.37
C LEU A 226 15.31 8.39 -4.37
N PRO A 227 14.43 8.86 -3.46
CA PRO A 227 14.81 9.89 -2.48
C PRO A 227 15.91 9.46 -1.52
N GLU A 228 15.95 8.19 -1.14
CA GLU A 228 16.91 7.67 -0.16
C GLU A 228 18.11 6.95 -0.79
N GLY A 229 18.15 6.88 -2.13
CA GLY A 229 19.24 6.22 -2.86
C GLY A 229 19.29 4.70 -2.64
N VAL A 230 18.15 4.07 -2.29
CA VAL A 230 18.05 2.62 -2.13
C VAL A 230 17.70 2.00 -3.46
N ASP A 231 18.50 1.03 -3.91
CA ASP A 231 18.16 0.19 -5.06
C ASP A 231 18.69 -1.24 -4.84
N ARG A 232 17.79 -2.12 -4.45
CA ARG A 232 18.04 -3.55 -4.26
C ARG A 232 17.22 -4.39 -5.25
N VAL A 233 16.71 -3.74 -6.29
CA VAL A 233 15.96 -4.37 -7.37
C VAL A 233 16.95 -4.91 -8.40
N GLN A 234 16.84 -6.19 -8.69
CA GLN A 234 17.65 -6.89 -9.70
C GLN A 234 16.92 -6.96 -11.05
N HIS A 235 15.59 -7.13 -11.00
CA HIS A 235 14.73 -7.09 -12.17
C HIS A 235 13.40 -6.46 -11.85
N TYR A 236 12.90 -5.61 -12.74
CA TYR A 236 11.60 -4.97 -12.64
C TYR A 236 10.97 -4.87 -14.03
N ALA A 237 9.82 -5.50 -14.18
CA ALA A 237 8.96 -5.32 -15.34
C ALA A 237 7.54 -5.10 -14.85
N PHE A 238 6.95 -3.98 -15.24
CA PHE A 238 5.57 -3.62 -14.90
C PHE A 238 4.83 -3.21 -16.16
N ARG A 239 3.65 -3.76 -16.34
CA ARG A 239 2.74 -3.38 -17.42
C ARG A 239 1.33 -3.23 -16.83
N LEU A 240 0.71 -2.11 -17.13
CA LEU A 240 -0.69 -1.84 -16.84
C LEU A 240 -1.39 -1.57 -18.17
N ASP A 241 -2.26 -2.49 -18.54
CA ASP A 241 -3.09 -2.41 -19.73
C ASP A 241 -4.53 -2.16 -19.29
N GLN A 242 -4.80 -0.90 -18.99
CA GLN A 242 -6.09 -0.44 -18.49
C GLN A 242 -6.37 0.92 -19.13
N PRO A 243 -7.30 1.00 -20.09
CA PRO A 243 -7.52 2.22 -20.86
C PRO A 243 -7.79 3.47 -20.02
N GLU A 244 -8.48 3.31 -18.90
CA GLU A 244 -8.79 4.43 -18.00
C GLU A 244 -7.54 5.05 -17.35
N PHE A 245 -6.45 4.30 -17.21
CA PHE A 245 -5.19 4.79 -16.65
C PHE A 245 -4.17 5.20 -17.71
N SER A 246 -4.50 5.13 -19.00
CA SER A 246 -3.58 5.56 -20.06
C SER A 246 -3.07 6.98 -19.90
N PRO A 247 -3.83 7.97 -19.38
CA PRO A 247 -3.29 9.31 -19.13
C PRO A 247 -2.23 9.36 -18.01
N LEU A 248 -2.22 8.36 -17.12
CA LEU A 248 -1.26 8.26 -16.00
C LEU A 248 -0.02 7.44 -16.38
N PHE A 249 -0.15 6.53 -17.35
CA PHE A 249 0.89 5.62 -17.83
C PHE A 249 1.12 5.81 -19.33
N ASP A 250 1.50 7.03 -19.70
CA ASP A 250 1.78 7.44 -21.08
C ASP A 250 3.29 7.48 -21.41
N GLY A 251 4.12 6.95 -20.50
CA GLY A 251 5.57 6.97 -20.58
C GLY A 251 6.23 8.18 -19.88
N SER A 252 5.44 9.09 -19.33
CA SER A 252 5.96 10.22 -18.54
C SER A 252 6.00 9.91 -17.03
N GLU A 253 5.32 8.85 -16.60
CA GLU A 253 5.32 8.43 -15.22
C GLU A 253 6.71 7.94 -14.78
N ARG A 254 7.03 8.16 -13.52
CA ARG A 254 8.30 7.76 -12.94
C ARG A 254 8.08 6.92 -11.69
N LEU A 255 8.65 5.72 -11.68
CA LEU A 255 8.69 4.91 -10.47
C LEU A 255 9.61 5.59 -9.43
N ILE A 256 9.05 5.98 -8.30
CA ILE A 256 9.76 6.63 -7.18
C ILE A 256 10.33 5.61 -6.23
N GLY A 257 9.56 4.55 -5.92
CA GLY A 257 10.04 3.52 -5.03
C GLY A 257 9.13 2.30 -4.97
N ILE A 258 9.66 1.26 -4.35
CA ILE A 258 8.99 -0.02 -4.11
C ILE A 258 9.15 -0.40 -2.65
N SER A 259 8.04 -0.60 -1.96
CA SER A 259 7.99 -1.16 -0.62
C SER A 259 7.31 -2.52 -0.64
N VAL A 260 7.92 -3.48 0.04
CA VAL A 260 7.37 -4.82 0.20
C VAL A 260 7.07 -5.06 1.68
N THR A 261 5.91 -5.63 1.96
CA THR A 261 5.45 -5.89 3.33
C THR A 261 5.17 -7.38 3.46
N PRO A 262 6.15 -8.19 3.92
CA PRO A 262 6.01 -9.64 4.03
C PRO A 262 5.08 -10.08 5.16
N TRP A 263 4.72 -9.16 6.03
CA TRP A 263 3.75 -9.39 7.10
C TRP A 263 2.98 -8.11 7.38
N TYR A 264 1.64 -8.21 7.36
CA TYR A 264 0.75 -7.08 7.57
C TYR A 264 -0.53 -7.55 8.26
N VAL A 265 -0.89 -6.89 9.35
CA VAL A 265 -2.17 -7.08 10.05
C VAL A 265 -2.81 -5.73 10.26
N ARG A 266 -4.11 -5.64 10.08
CA ARG A 266 -4.87 -4.42 10.37
C ARG A 266 -6.22 -4.69 11.00
N GLN A 267 -6.62 -3.80 11.87
CA GLN A 267 -8.00 -3.61 12.28
C GLN A 267 -8.67 -2.62 11.33
N VAL A 268 -9.86 -2.93 10.92
CA VAL A 268 -10.66 -2.10 10.02
C VAL A 268 -11.85 -1.56 10.78
N PHE A 269 -12.00 -0.24 10.79
CA PHE A 269 -13.12 0.44 11.43
C PHE A 269 -13.95 1.16 10.38
N THR A 270 -15.26 1.21 10.59
CA THR A 270 -16.22 1.98 9.81
C THR A 270 -16.85 3.06 10.68
N PRO A 271 -17.29 4.18 10.09
CA PRO A 271 -18.04 5.22 10.80
C PRO A 271 -19.26 4.69 11.51
#